data_b5c925fbbec2cc9a85fac47fc9e0a185
#
_entry.id   b5c925fbbec2cc9a85fac47fc9e0a185
#
_cell.length_a   1.000
_cell.length_b   1.000
_cell.length_c   1.000
_cell.angle_alpha   90.00
_cell.angle_beta   90.00
_cell.angle_gamma   90.00
#
_symmetry.space_group_name_H-M   'P 1'
#
loop_
_entity.id
_entity.type
_entity.pdbx_description
1 polymer ?
#
loop_
_entity_poly.entity_id
_entity_poly.type
_entity_poly.pdbx_seq_one_letter_code
_entity_poly.pdbx_strand_id
1 'polypeptide(L)'
;GGIVPVSAVVGRKEVMGVLKPGEHGSTFGGNPLAAAVGLAVVRMLAKGDMQRRSQRLGKHLKKRLEALVGKGVLAVRGAGLWAGVDIDPTLATGREVCEALMRKGVLAKDTHGSTIRLAPPLIVSKKDLDWGIDQLEAVLAELRSR
;
A
#
# COMPACT_ATOMS: atom_id res chain seq x y z
N GLY A 1 -3.10 11.25 -8.69
CA GLY A 1 -4.33 10.79 -8.09
C GLY A 1 -5.31 10.18 -9.06
N GLY A 2 -5.88 9.06 -8.71
CA GLY A 2 -6.82 8.35 -9.57
C GLY A 2 -6.13 7.73 -10.79
N ILE A 3 -6.61 8.05 -11.99
CA ILE A 3 -6.11 7.48 -13.24
C ILE A 3 -4.86 8.23 -13.72
N VAL A 4 -4.80 9.55 -13.49
CA VAL A 4 -3.70 10.40 -13.95
C VAL A 4 -2.75 10.68 -12.79
N PRO A 5 -1.42 10.56 -12.98
CA PRO A 5 -0.45 10.94 -11.97
C PRO A 5 -0.59 12.43 -11.62
N VAL A 6 -0.81 12.72 -10.35
CA VAL A 6 -0.83 14.07 -9.81
C VAL A 6 -0.40 14.05 -8.35
N SER A 7 0.35 15.05 -7.95
CA SER A 7 0.71 15.29 -6.56
C SER A 7 0.53 16.78 -6.21
N ALA A 8 0.38 17.06 -4.94
CA ALA A 8 0.27 18.41 -4.43
C ALA A 8 0.97 18.50 -3.07
N VAL A 9 1.62 19.62 -2.83
CA VAL A 9 2.16 19.99 -1.53
C VAL A 9 1.33 21.15 -1.00
N VAL A 10 0.80 21.00 0.19
CA VAL A 10 -0.01 22.01 0.87
C VAL A 10 0.65 22.34 2.21
N GLY A 11 0.88 23.59 2.46
CA GLY A 11 1.53 24.04 3.68
C GLY A 11 1.13 25.47 4.06
N ARG A 12 1.54 25.88 5.25
CA ARG A 12 1.34 27.27 5.69
C ARG A 12 2.15 28.20 4.80
N LYS A 13 1.67 29.46 4.65
CA LYS A 13 2.28 30.47 3.79
C LYS A 13 3.75 30.71 4.13
N GLU A 14 4.11 30.71 5.40
CA GLU A 14 5.49 30.93 5.88
C GLU A 14 6.43 29.80 5.41
N VAL A 15 5.92 28.57 5.30
CA VAL A 15 6.70 27.43 4.82
C VAL A 15 6.76 27.41 3.29
N MET A 16 5.61 27.57 2.63
CA MET A 16 5.55 27.51 1.17
C MET A 16 6.13 28.77 0.49
N GLY A 17 6.10 29.89 1.19
CA GLY A 17 6.61 31.18 0.67
C GLY A 17 8.14 31.30 0.57
N VAL A 18 8.89 30.28 0.99
CA VAL A 18 10.35 30.22 0.78
C VAL A 18 10.69 29.94 -0.69
N LEU A 19 9.80 29.31 -1.44
CA LEU A 19 9.96 29.07 -2.88
C LEU A 19 9.68 30.36 -3.65
N LYS A 20 10.63 30.78 -4.47
CA LYS A 20 10.50 31.96 -5.33
C LYS A 20 10.10 31.57 -6.75
N PRO A 21 9.51 32.51 -7.52
CA PRO A 21 9.23 32.27 -8.94
C PRO A 21 10.51 31.85 -9.69
N GLY A 22 10.41 30.77 -10.45
CA GLY A 22 11.52 30.20 -11.22
C GLY A 22 12.39 29.17 -10.50
N GLU A 23 12.23 28.99 -9.17
CA GLU A 23 12.99 27.97 -8.41
C GLU A 23 12.43 26.56 -8.54
N HIS A 24 11.17 26.42 -8.91
CA HIS A 24 10.53 25.13 -9.14
C HIS A 24 9.54 25.21 -10.30
N GLY A 25 9.53 24.18 -11.14
CA GLY A 25 8.62 24.09 -12.27
C GLY A 25 8.38 22.64 -12.70
N SER A 26 7.33 22.44 -13.47
CA SER A 26 6.98 21.16 -14.04
C SER A 26 6.26 21.38 -15.38
N THR A 27 6.72 20.71 -16.44
CA THR A 27 6.12 20.82 -17.79
C THR A 27 4.65 20.41 -17.80
N PHE A 28 4.29 19.36 -17.06
CA PHE A 28 2.93 18.82 -17.01
C PHE A 28 2.18 19.16 -15.71
N GLY A 29 2.83 19.88 -14.78
CA GLY A 29 2.20 20.27 -13.51
C GLY A 29 1.02 21.20 -13.73
N GLY A 30 -0.10 20.93 -13.03
CA GLY A 30 -1.28 21.78 -13.11
C GLY A 30 -2.08 21.67 -14.42
N ASN A 31 -1.83 20.66 -15.26
CA ASN A 31 -2.59 20.51 -16.50
C ASN A 31 -4.10 20.27 -16.21
N PRO A 32 -5.00 20.75 -17.06
CA PRO A 32 -6.46 20.72 -16.82
C PRO A 32 -7.02 19.30 -16.61
N LEU A 33 -6.51 18.32 -17.34
CA LEU A 33 -6.96 16.93 -17.22
C LEU A 33 -6.63 16.36 -15.84
N ALA A 34 -5.36 16.48 -15.40
CA ALA A 34 -4.94 16.01 -14.09
C ALA A 34 -5.65 16.75 -12.95
N ALA A 35 -5.91 18.06 -13.13
CA ALA A 35 -6.65 18.87 -12.17
C ALA A 35 -8.12 18.40 -12.05
N ALA A 36 -8.79 18.15 -13.16
CA ALA A 36 -10.18 17.67 -13.17
C ALA A 36 -10.32 16.28 -12.52
N VAL A 37 -9.44 15.34 -12.88
CA VAL A 37 -9.41 13.98 -12.29
C VAL A 37 -9.06 14.06 -10.80
N GLY A 38 -8.05 14.83 -10.43
CA GLY A 38 -7.64 15.02 -9.03
C GLY A 38 -8.77 15.61 -8.18
N LEU A 39 -9.50 16.61 -8.69
CA LEU A 39 -10.64 17.20 -8.01
C LEU A 39 -11.77 16.17 -7.80
N ALA A 40 -12.08 15.33 -8.79
CA ALA A 40 -13.06 14.26 -8.66
C ALA A 40 -12.66 13.28 -7.55
N VAL A 41 -11.40 12.85 -7.49
CA VAL A 41 -10.87 11.93 -6.46
C VAL A 41 -10.94 12.59 -5.06
N VAL A 42 -10.54 13.85 -4.94
CA VAL A 42 -10.62 14.58 -3.65
C VAL A 42 -12.06 14.68 -3.16
N ARG A 43 -13.02 14.98 -4.05
CA ARG A 43 -14.45 15.03 -3.70
C ARG A 43 -14.99 13.66 -3.25
N MET A 44 -14.54 12.56 -3.86
CA MET A 44 -14.90 11.21 -3.41
C MET A 44 -14.33 10.91 -2.03
N LEU A 45 -13.05 11.22 -1.80
CA LEU A 45 -12.39 11.00 -0.52
C LEU A 45 -12.96 11.90 0.60
N ALA A 46 -13.36 13.13 0.29
CA ALA A 46 -13.94 14.06 1.27
C ALA A 46 -15.24 13.56 1.92
N LYS A 47 -15.93 12.58 1.31
CA LYS A 47 -17.10 11.91 1.92
C LYS A 47 -16.72 11.03 3.12
N GLY A 48 -15.47 10.64 3.25
CA GLY A 48 -14.94 9.86 4.37
C GLY A 48 -15.27 8.36 4.34
N ASP A 49 -16.05 7.87 3.38
CA ASP A 49 -16.44 6.46 3.30
C ASP A 49 -15.25 5.54 3.04
N MET A 50 -14.36 5.94 2.15
CA MET A 50 -13.14 5.18 1.84
C MET A 50 -12.22 5.08 3.03
N GLN A 51 -12.08 6.15 3.81
CA GLN A 51 -11.26 6.17 5.02
C GLN A 51 -11.84 5.25 6.11
N ARG A 52 -13.16 5.33 6.36
CA ARG A 52 -13.85 4.45 7.30
C ARG A 52 -13.72 2.98 6.89
N ARG A 53 -13.88 2.70 5.60
CA ARG A 53 -13.71 1.36 5.04
C ARG A 53 -12.27 0.86 5.22
N SER A 54 -11.28 1.69 4.88
CA SER A 54 -9.86 1.38 5.04
C SER A 54 -9.51 1.09 6.51
N GLN A 55 -10.01 1.88 7.45
CA GLN A 55 -9.79 1.64 8.88
C GLN A 55 -10.39 0.29 9.33
N ARG A 56 -11.64 0.00 8.93
CA ARG A 56 -12.32 -1.24 9.32
C ARG A 56 -11.62 -2.47 8.75
N LEU A 57 -11.37 -2.50 7.44
CA LEU A 57 -10.70 -3.62 6.78
C LEU A 57 -9.22 -3.70 7.16
N GLY A 58 -8.58 -2.56 7.45
CA GLY A 58 -7.20 -2.51 7.91
C GLY A 58 -7.00 -3.16 9.28
N LYS A 59 -7.95 -2.98 10.22
CA LYS A 59 -7.92 -3.71 11.50
C LYS A 59 -7.98 -5.22 11.28
N HIS A 60 -8.81 -5.67 10.34
CA HIS A 60 -8.92 -7.08 9.98
C HIS A 60 -7.64 -7.58 9.32
N LEU A 61 -7.11 -6.86 8.32
CA LEU A 61 -5.84 -7.15 7.66
C LEU A 61 -4.71 -7.30 8.67
N LYS A 62 -4.56 -6.31 9.55
CA LYS A 62 -3.52 -6.31 10.58
C LYS A 62 -3.61 -7.54 11.48
N LYS A 63 -4.81 -7.85 12.01
CA LYS A 63 -5.03 -9.03 12.85
C LYS A 63 -4.64 -10.34 12.15
N ARG A 64 -5.00 -10.49 10.86
CA ARG A 64 -4.66 -11.68 10.07
C ARG A 64 -3.15 -11.79 9.84
N LEU A 65 -2.49 -10.68 9.51
CA LEU A 65 -1.05 -10.65 9.28
C LEU A 65 -0.26 -10.88 10.58
N GLU A 66 -0.70 -10.31 11.70
CA GLU A 66 -0.07 -10.53 13.01
C GLU A 66 -0.12 -12.00 13.47
N ALA A 67 -1.14 -12.76 13.04
CA ALA A 67 -1.22 -14.20 13.30
C ALA A 67 -0.14 -15.04 12.55
N LEU A 68 0.56 -14.41 11.60
CA LEU A 68 1.69 -15.01 10.86
C LEU A 68 3.06 -14.71 11.52
N VAL A 69 3.10 -13.85 12.53
CA VAL A 69 4.34 -13.59 13.28
C VAL A 69 4.81 -14.88 13.96
N GLY A 70 6.10 -15.19 13.80
CA GLY A 70 6.69 -16.46 14.18
C GLY A 70 6.46 -17.62 13.20
N LYS A 71 5.72 -17.37 12.10
CA LYS A 71 5.48 -18.35 11.03
C LYS A 71 6.12 -17.91 9.70
N GLY A 72 7.28 -17.28 9.77
CA GLY A 72 8.00 -16.72 8.63
C GLY A 72 7.80 -15.20 8.47
N VAL A 73 7.06 -14.58 9.39
CA VAL A 73 6.94 -13.13 9.52
C VAL A 73 7.57 -12.70 10.84
N LEU A 74 8.41 -11.66 10.81
CA LEU A 74 9.04 -11.09 12.01
C LEU A 74 8.19 -9.96 12.61
N ALA A 75 7.65 -9.08 11.76
CA ALA A 75 6.88 -7.93 12.20
C ALA A 75 5.86 -7.49 11.15
N VAL A 76 4.81 -6.83 11.61
CA VAL A 76 3.77 -6.21 10.77
C VAL A 76 3.58 -4.77 11.21
N ARG A 77 3.63 -3.84 10.25
CA ARG A 77 3.36 -2.41 10.47
C ARG A 77 2.48 -1.85 9.38
N GLY A 78 1.77 -0.78 9.65
CA GLY A 78 0.92 -0.12 8.66
C GLY A 78 -0.23 0.67 9.24
N ALA A 79 -1.02 1.25 8.34
CA ALA A 79 -2.21 2.00 8.68
C ALA A 79 -3.32 1.74 7.63
N GLY A 80 -4.52 1.45 8.10
CA GLY A 80 -5.62 1.10 7.22
C GLY A 80 -5.27 -0.11 6.34
N LEU A 81 -5.54 0.00 5.04
CA LEU A 81 -5.25 -1.03 4.05
C LEU A 81 -3.81 -0.97 3.50
N TRP A 82 -2.89 -0.33 4.16
CA TRP A 82 -1.50 -0.32 3.79
C TRP A 82 -0.66 -1.01 4.87
N ALA A 83 -0.05 -2.13 4.54
CA ALA A 83 0.76 -2.92 5.45
C ALA A 83 2.14 -3.22 4.87
N GLY A 84 3.16 -3.11 5.74
CA GLY A 84 4.48 -3.68 5.56
C GLY A 84 4.59 -4.94 6.40
N VAL A 85 5.07 -6.01 5.79
CA VAL A 85 5.26 -7.32 6.43
C VAL A 85 6.73 -7.67 6.30
N ASP A 86 7.41 -7.77 7.42
CA ASP A 86 8.82 -8.15 7.46
C ASP A 86 8.93 -9.67 7.46
N ILE A 87 9.44 -10.21 6.38
CA ILE A 87 9.71 -11.63 6.21
C ILE A 87 10.99 -11.99 6.95
N ASP A 88 11.02 -13.15 7.56
CA ASP A 88 12.24 -13.69 8.17
C ASP A 88 13.29 -13.92 7.07
N PRO A 89 14.44 -13.21 7.10
CA PRO A 89 15.46 -13.31 6.07
C PRO A 89 16.15 -14.69 6.05
N THR A 90 16.02 -15.48 7.12
CA THR A 90 16.51 -16.87 7.13
C THR A 90 15.61 -17.81 6.35
N LEU A 91 14.35 -17.41 6.13
CA LEU A 91 13.37 -18.17 5.35
C LEU A 91 13.42 -17.79 3.86
N ALA A 92 13.32 -16.49 3.55
CA ALA A 92 13.32 -15.99 2.18
C ALA A 92 13.52 -14.47 2.14
N THR A 93 13.92 -13.96 0.98
CA THR A 93 13.90 -12.54 0.68
C THR A 93 12.47 -12.06 0.39
N GLY A 94 12.19 -10.76 0.58
CA GLY A 94 10.91 -10.17 0.18
C GLY A 94 10.61 -10.37 -1.31
N ARG A 95 11.63 -10.38 -2.15
CA ARG A 95 11.52 -10.63 -3.59
C ARG A 95 11.01 -12.04 -3.90
N GLU A 96 11.59 -13.06 -3.30
CA GLU A 96 11.17 -14.46 -3.48
C GLU A 96 9.72 -14.67 -3.05
N VAL A 97 9.31 -14.06 -1.92
CA VAL A 97 7.91 -14.09 -1.47
C VAL A 97 6.98 -13.39 -2.47
N CYS A 98 7.36 -12.21 -2.98
CA CYS A 98 6.56 -11.50 -3.99
C CYS A 98 6.41 -12.32 -5.28
N GLU A 99 7.45 -12.99 -5.75
CA GLU A 99 7.40 -13.85 -6.94
C GLU A 99 6.55 -15.11 -6.71
N ALA A 100 6.62 -15.69 -5.52
CA ALA A 100 5.75 -16.81 -5.15
C ALA A 100 4.26 -16.39 -5.07
N LEU A 101 3.98 -15.21 -4.50
CA LEU A 101 2.64 -14.62 -4.48
C LEU A 101 2.11 -14.33 -5.89
N MET A 102 2.96 -13.81 -6.79
CA MET A 102 2.60 -13.55 -8.19
C MET A 102 2.14 -14.83 -8.89
N ARG A 103 2.83 -15.95 -8.67
CA ARG A 103 2.42 -17.26 -9.23
C ARG A 103 1.06 -17.74 -8.69
N LYS A 104 0.65 -17.24 -7.52
CA LYS A 104 -0.67 -17.50 -6.91
C LYS A 104 -1.71 -16.42 -7.22
N GLY A 105 -1.39 -15.46 -8.12
CA GLY A 105 -2.30 -14.40 -8.56
C GLY A 105 -2.36 -13.17 -7.65
N VAL A 106 -1.44 -13.02 -6.70
CA VAL A 106 -1.35 -11.85 -5.81
C VAL A 106 -0.11 -11.04 -6.15
N LEU A 107 -0.32 -9.77 -6.52
CA LEU A 107 0.77 -8.82 -6.76
C LEU A 107 1.10 -8.06 -5.48
N ALA A 108 2.33 -8.17 -5.04
CA ALA A 108 2.90 -7.44 -3.92
C ALA A 108 4.23 -6.79 -4.34
N LYS A 109 4.73 -5.87 -3.55
CA LYS A 109 6.00 -5.18 -3.84
C LYS A 109 6.98 -5.39 -2.70
N ASP A 110 8.15 -5.91 -3.03
CA ASP A 110 9.30 -5.97 -2.14
C ASP A 110 9.90 -4.57 -1.88
N THR A 111 10.40 -4.37 -0.70
CA THR A 111 11.10 -3.15 -0.27
C THR A 111 12.06 -3.45 0.87
N HIS A 112 13.20 -2.76 0.92
CA HIS A 112 14.19 -2.91 2.00
C HIS A 112 14.60 -4.36 2.29
N GLY A 113 14.88 -5.14 1.24
CA GLY A 113 15.40 -6.51 1.37
C GLY A 113 14.33 -7.54 1.72
N SER A 114 13.93 -7.64 2.96
CA SER A 114 12.99 -8.67 3.45
C SER A 114 11.54 -8.19 3.64
N THR A 115 11.26 -6.90 3.51
CA THR A 115 9.90 -6.38 3.68
C THR A 115 9.09 -6.53 2.40
N ILE A 116 7.85 -7.01 2.50
CA ILE A 116 6.85 -6.91 1.44
C ILE A 116 5.78 -5.87 1.79
N ARG A 117 5.32 -5.14 0.79
CA ARG A 117 4.25 -4.15 0.93
C ARG A 117 2.96 -4.67 0.33
N LEU A 118 1.91 -4.67 1.14
CA LEU A 118 0.55 -4.97 0.74
C LEU A 118 -0.25 -3.66 0.71
N ALA A 119 -0.85 -3.35 -0.44
CA ALA A 119 -1.63 -2.13 -0.65
C ALA A 119 -2.84 -2.44 -1.55
N PRO A 120 -3.81 -3.22 -1.07
CA PRO A 120 -4.99 -3.53 -1.84
C PRO A 120 -5.83 -2.28 -2.12
N PRO A 121 -6.67 -2.27 -3.17
CA PRO A 121 -7.54 -1.15 -3.47
C PRO A 121 -8.46 -0.80 -2.30
N LEU A 122 -8.80 0.48 -2.13
CA LEU A 122 -9.72 0.92 -1.07
C LEU A 122 -11.11 0.27 -1.17
N ILE A 123 -11.48 -0.23 -2.36
CA ILE A 123 -12.75 -0.91 -2.63
C ILE A 123 -12.66 -2.43 -2.52
N VAL A 124 -11.52 -3.00 -2.11
CA VAL A 124 -11.33 -4.45 -1.98
C VAL A 124 -12.44 -5.07 -1.11
N SER A 125 -12.99 -6.22 -1.51
CA SER A 125 -13.93 -6.95 -0.66
C SER A 125 -13.20 -7.61 0.51
N LYS A 126 -13.91 -7.88 1.61
CA LYS A 126 -13.33 -8.66 2.71
C LYS A 126 -12.92 -10.07 2.23
N LYS A 127 -13.72 -10.67 1.34
CA LYS A 127 -13.45 -12.00 0.76
C LYS A 127 -12.14 -12.01 -0.03
N ASP A 128 -11.92 -11.02 -0.91
CA ASP A 128 -10.71 -10.95 -1.72
C ASP A 128 -9.48 -10.61 -0.85
N LEU A 129 -9.69 -9.80 0.20
CA LEU A 129 -8.63 -9.50 1.17
C LEU A 129 -8.21 -10.78 1.92
N ASP A 130 -9.18 -11.56 2.42
CA ASP A 130 -8.93 -12.82 3.10
C ASP A 130 -8.22 -13.80 2.15
N TRP A 131 -8.72 -13.94 0.92
CA TRP A 131 -8.09 -14.78 -0.09
C TRP A 131 -6.62 -14.41 -0.33
N GLY A 132 -6.32 -13.12 -0.48
CA GLY A 132 -4.94 -12.67 -0.67
C GLY A 132 -4.02 -13.00 0.51
N ILE A 133 -4.54 -12.91 1.74
CA ILE A 133 -3.79 -13.28 2.95
C ILE A 133 -3.60 -14.80 3.02
N ASP A 134 -4.60 -15.59 2.63
CA ASP A 134 -4.50 -17.05 2.57
C ASP A 134 -3.40 -17.49 1.59
N GLN A 135 -3.24 -16.76 0.45
CA GLN A 135 -2.12 -17.04 -0.47
C GLN A 135 -0.76 -16.72 0.18
N LEU A 136 -0.64 -15.64 0.95
CA LEU A 136 0.58 -15.35 1.68
C LEU A 136 0.89 -16.44 2.72
N GLU A 137 -0.10 -16.88 3.48
CA GLU A 137 0.05 -17.96 4.45
C GLU A 137 0.52 -19.26 3.78
N ALA A 138 -0.06 -19.62 2.64
CA ALA A 138 0.33 -20.79 1.85
C ALA A 138 1.77 -20.67 1.34
N VAL A 139 2.18 -19.50 0.81
CA VAL A 139 3.56 -19.25 0.36
C VAL A 139 4.54 -19.42 1.51
N LEU A 140 4.25 -18.84 2.67
CA LEU A 140 5.14 -18.97 3.84
C LEU A 140 5.23 -20.42 4.35
N ALA A 141 4.14 -21.18 4.28
CA ALA A 141 4.13 -22.61 4.63
C ALA A 141 5.00 -23.42 3.66
N GLU A 142 4.86 -23.20 2.35
CA GLU A 142 5.67 -23.86 1.31
C GLU A 142 7.19 -23.56 1.47
N LEU A 143 7.53 -22.32 1.81
CA LEU A 143 8.93 -21.92 2.02
C LEU A 143 9.53 -22.58 3.26
N ARG A 144 8.75 -22.76 4.33
CA ARG A 144 9.22 -23.44 5.57
C ARG A 144 9.37 -24.95 5.43
N SER A 145 8.77 -25.55 4.42
CA SER A 145 8.85 -27.00 4.16
C SER A 145 10.00 -27.40 3.23
N ARG A 146 10.79 -26.43 2.75
CA ARG A 146 12.00 -26.63 1.93
C ARG A 146 13.20 -26.92 2.81
#